data_0c554e269d073f23081eec2329deaf70
#
_entry.id   0c554e269d073f23081eec2329deaf70
#
_cell.length_a   1.000
_cell.length_b   1.000
_cell.length_c   1.000
_cell.angle_alpha   90.00
_cell.angle_beta   90.00
_cell.angle_gamma   90.00
#
_symmetry.space_group_name_H-M   'P 1'
#
loop_
_entity.id
_entity.type
_entity.pdbx_description
1 polymer ?
#
loop_
_entity_poly.entity_id
_entity_poly.type
_entity_poly.pdbx_seq_one_letter_code
_entity_poly.pdbx_strand_id
1 'polypeptide(L)'
;MRLYDFRTEYRENPIGLTEKAPRFSWKIESDEKDTVQTSYEIKVTDENGKLVWDSGKKISDQSVLISYEGEALAGETFYSVEVTVADNHGNVESVEGSFETGIFNQTEFKAQMITSDFSEDETACPIFGKTFAIDKKVKKARLYATAHGVYEVTLNGQTVGDYRMAPGWTSYHNRLQYQIYDVTEQLAEENEIAITVGNGWYKGILGFYCQPNQYGTQAGAFAELHVEYEDGSKEVIATDETWAVKTGEIRYSEIYMGETIDTDAPEIKEGKVVVKEFDKLSLIHI
;
A
#
# COMPACT_ATOMS: atom_id res chain seq x y z
N MET A 1 16.69 31.95 -1.17
CA MET A 1 16.50 30.62 -0.51
C MET A 1 15.33 29.89 -1.17
N ARG A 2 15.38 28.56 -1.31
CA ARG A 2 14.29 27.70 -1.80
C ARG A 2 14.20 26.46 -0.91
N LEU A 3 12.97 26.05 -0.57
CA LEU A 3 12.71 24.76 0.08
C LEU A 3 12.36 23.71 -0.97
N TYR A 4 12.82 22.48 -0.75
CA TYR A 4 12.57 21.36 -1.65
C TYR A 4 12.68 20.02 -0.92
N ASP A 5 12.35 18.92 -1.60
CA ASP A 5 12.41 17.55 -1.09
C ASP A 5 11.71 17.39 0.27
N PHE A 6 10.50 17.96 0.37
CA PHE A 6 9.65 17.73 1.55
C PHE A 6 9.27 16.26 1.63
N ARG A 7 9.44 15.68 2.81
CA ARG A 7 9.12 14.28 3.06
C ARG A 7 8.38 14.09 4.36
N THR A 8 7.40 13.19 4.30
CA THR A 8 6.75 12.62 5.47
C THR A 8 7.27 11.21 5.64
N GLU A 9 7.84 10.89 6.79
CA GLU A 9 8.56 9.64 7.11
C GLU A 9 9.68 9.37 6.09
N TYR A 10 10.09 9.43 5.22
CA TYR A 10 11.12 9.24 4.20
C TYR A 10 10.54 9.26 2.77
N ARG A 11 9.21 9.50 2.63
CA ARG A 11 8.49 9.42 1.36
C ARG A 11 7.92 10.76 0.97
N GLU A 12 7.74 10.95 -0.31
CA GLU A 12 7.04 12.08 -0.89
C GLU A 12 5.54 11.75 -0.98
N ASN A 13 4.71 12.58 -0.33
CA ASN A 13 3.26 12.45 -0.30
C ASN A 13 2.75 11.00 -0.10
N PRO A 14 3.20 10.30 0.96
CA PRO A 14 2.84 8.91 1.15
C PRO A 14 1.36 8.70 1.42
N ILE A 15 0.82 7.58 0.94
CA ILE A 15 -0.50 7.10 1.29
C ILE A 15 -0.39 5.91 2.24
N GLY A 16 -1.38 5.78 3.13
CA GLY A 16 -1.49 4.62 4.01
C GLY A 16 -0.55 4.58 5.20
N LEU A 17 -0.06 5.73 5.67
CA LEU A 17 0.79 5.78 6.85
C LEU A 17 0.08 5.22 8.08
N THR A 18 0.77 4.33 8.79
CA THR A 18 0.30 3.78 10.07
C THR A 18 0.99 4.44 11.29
N GLU A 19 1.94 5.34 11.04
CA GLU A 19 2.57 6.14 12.09
C GLU A 19 1.59 7.19 12.64
N LYS A 20 1.34 7.12 13.96
CA LYS A 20 0.43 8.06 14.66
C LYS A 20 1.01 9.44 14.89
N ALA A 21 2.34 9.54 14.82
CA ALA A 21 3.09 10.78 14.94
C ALA A 21 4.14 10.85 13.81
N PRO A 22 3.71 11.07 12.56
CA PRO A 22 4.61 11.09 11.42
C PRO A 22 5.64 12.21 11.57
N ARG A 23 6.81 12.05 10.93
CA ARG A 23 7.92 12.97 11.01
C ARG A 23 8.14 13.64 9.65
N PHE A 24 8.48 14.92 9.70
CA PHE A 24 8.66 15.75 8.52
C PHE A 24 10.13 16.13 8.32
N SER A 25 10.52 16.22 7.07
CA SER A 25 11.87 16.65 6.67
C SER A 25 11.80 17.48 5.41
N TRP A 26 12.72 18.42 5.25
CA TRP A 26 12.88 19.25 4.05
C TRP A 26 14.34 19.63 3.86
N LYS A 27 14.67 20.10 2.65
CA LYS A 27 15.99 20.62 2.30
C LYS A 27 15.92 22.08 1.91
N ILE A 28 17.04 22.78 2.09
CA ILE A 28 17.21 24.18 1.76
C ILE A 28 18.28 24.30 0.70
N GLU A 29 18.04 25.15 -0.30
CA GLU A 29 19.00 25.57 -1.32
C GLU A 29 19.06 27.09 -1.35
N SER A 30 20.25 27.67 -1.45
CA SER A 30 20.45 29.14 -1.55
C SER A 30 21.71 29.46 -2.37
N ASP A 31 21.63 30.51 -3.15
CA ASP A 31 22.79 31.12 -3.85
C ASP A 31 23.65 31.97 -2.91
N GLU A 32 23.15 32.35 -1.74
CA GLU A 32 23.86 33.11 -0.72
C GLU A 32 24.75 32.17 0.11
N LYS A 33 25.99 32.59 0.38
CA LYS A 33 26.93 31.84 1.19
C LYS A 33 26.51 31.84 2.66
N ASP A 34 26.85 30.76 3.36
CA ASP A 34 26.64 30.61 4.80
C ASP A 34 25.16 30.76 5.21
N THR A 35 24.24 30.38 4.31
CA THR A 35 22.80 30.34 4.58
C THR A 35 22.50 29.20 5.58
N VAL A 36 21.89 29.57 6.69
CA VAL A 36 21.48 28.65 7.76
C VAL A 36 20.03 28.93 8.15
N GLN A 37 19.22 27.89 8.29
CA GLN A 37 17.89 27.99 8.87
C GLN A 37 17.98 28.54 10.29
N THR A 38 17.13 29.52 10.61
CA THR A 38 17.03 30.10 11.97
C THR A 38 15.73 29.73 12.68
N SER A 39 14.68 29.46 11.91
CA SER A 39 13.40 29.03 12.49
C SER A 39 12.55 28.30 11.45
N TYR A 40 11.60 27.53 11.96
CA TYR A 40 10.53 26.94 11.15
C TYR A 40 9.16 27.06 11.84
N GLU A 41 8.10 26.91 11.07
CA GLU A 41 6.72 26.71 11.51
C GLU A 41 6.10 25.60 10.64
N ILE A 42 5.35 24.68 11.25
CA ILE A 42 4.67 23.58 10.56
C ILE A 42 3.18 23.68 10.86
N LYS A 43 2.37 23.64 9.81
CA LYS A 43 0.92 23.53 9.92
C LYS A 43 0.43 22.27 9.23
N VAL A 44 -0.45 21.53 9.91
CA VAL A 44 -1.10 20.34 9.36
C VAL A 44 -2.61 20.53 9.39
N THR A 45 -3.24 20.33 8.24
CA THR A 45 -4.68 20.55 8.04
C THR A 45 -5.29 19.27 7.50
N ASP A 46 -6.45 18.86 8.04
CA ASP A 46 -7.17 17.68 7.55
C ASP A 46 -7.93 17.97 6.23
N GLU A 47 -8.52 16.94 5.64
CA GLU A 47 -9.26 17.01 4.37
C GLU A 47 -10.50 17.92 4.43
N ASN A 48 -10.98 18.29 5.62
CA ASN A 48 -12.10 19.22 5.82
C ASN A 48 -11.63 20.67 6.05
N GLY A 49 -10.31 20.93 5.97
CA GLY A 49 -9.73 22.26 6.21
C GLY A 49 -9.56 22.60 7.69
N LYS A 50 -9.72 21.63 8.61
CA LYS A 50 -9.45 21.86 10.04
C LYS A 50 -7.95 21.80 10.30
N LEU A 51 -7.41 22.83 10.92
CA LEU A 51 -6.03 22.86 11.43
C LEU A 51 -5.93 21.89 12.62
N VAL A 52 -5.17 20.79 12.46
CA VAL A 52 -4.98 19.75 13.48
C VAL A 52 -3.64 19.89 14.19
N TRP A 53 -2.71 20.66 13.63
CA TRP A 53 -1.46 21.03 14.27
C TRP A 53 -0.92 22.36 13.74
N ASP A 54 -0.51 23.19 14.67
CA ASP A 54 0.32 24.38 14.44
C ASP A 54 1.48 24.30 15.45
N SER A 55 2.69 24.08 14.93
CA SER A 55 3.88 24.06 15.79
C SER A 55 4.20 25.42 16.41
N GLY A 56 3.61 26.48 15.87
CA GLY A 56 4.08 27.84 16.05
C GLY A 56 5.51 28.01 15.54
N LYS A 57 6.03 29.23 15.60
CA LYS A 57 7.42 29.52 15.19
C LYS A 57 8.40 28.88 16.18
N LYS A 58 9.20 27.92 15.71
CA LYS A 58 10.29 27.26 16.46
C LYS A 58 11.63 27.86 16.03
N ILE A 59 12.40 28.37 16.98
CA ILE A 59 13.78 28.86 16.73
C ILE A 59 14.71 27.64 16.72
N SER A 60 15.05 27.16 15.54
CA SER A 60 15.85 25.94 15.33
C SER A 60 16.36 25.85 13.91
N ASP A 61 17.53 25.23 13.74
CA ASP A 61 18.12 24.85 12.46
C ASP A 61 17.77 23.41 12.05
N GLN A 62 16.99 22.69 12.88
CA GLN A 62 16.56 21.33 12.58
C GLN A 62 15.58 21.32 11.41
N SER A 63 15.85 20.44 10.42
CA SER A 63 15.01 20.26 9.22
C SER A 63 14.78 18.78 8.88
N VAL A 64 15.14 17.88 9.78
CA VAL A 64 15.08 16.44 9.56
C VAL A 64 14.34 15.75 10.70
N LEU A 65 13.35 14.94 10.34
CA LEU A 65 12.56 14.09 11.25
C LEU A 65 11.92 14.86 12.42
N ILE A 66 11.30 16.00 12.11
CA ILE A 66 10.50 16.77 13.07
C ILE A 66 9.20 16.00 13.31
N SER A 67 8.97 15.56 14.54
CA SER A 67 7.77 14.79 14.90
C SER A 67 6.52 15.65 14.92
N TYR A 68 5.43 15.10 14.43
CA TYR A 68 4.10 15.63 14.60
C TYR A 68 3.70 15.60 16.09
N GLU A 69 3.22 16.73 16.61
CA GLU A 69 2.82 16.90 18.01
C GLU A 69 1.39 17.46 18.15
N GLY A 70 0.57 17.29 17.10
CA GLY A 70 -0.79 17.81 17.06
C GLY A 70 -1.85 16.90 17.68
N GLU A 71 -3.10 17.11 17.27
CA GLU A 71 -4.22 16.26 17.65
C GLU A 71 -4.03 14.83 17.13
N ALA A 72 -4.67 13.84 17.78
CA ALA A 72 -4.63 12.46 17.29
C ALA A 72 -5.16 12.39 15.85
N LEU A 73 -4.35 11.81 14.96
CA LEU A 73 -4.72 11.60 13.55
C LEU A 73 -5.83 10.55 13.44
N ALA A 74 -6.78 10.80 12.55
CA ALA A 74 -7.78 9.79 12.16
C ALA A 74 -7.18 8.82 11.13
N GLY A 75 -7.68 7.59 11.05
CA GLY A 75 -7.31 6.63 10.02
C GLY A 75 -7.94 6.98 8.67
N GLU A 76 -7.32 6.54 7.57
CA GLU A 76 -7.79 6.70 6.18
C GLU A 76 -8.11 8.17 5.79
N THR A 77 -7.39 9.11 6.39
CA THR A 77 -7.64 10.54 6.26
C THR A 77 -6.46 11.22 5.60
N PHE A 78 -6.77 12.12 4.66
CA PHE A 78 -5.77 12.95 3.97
C PHE A 78 -5.45 14.19 4.81
N TYR A 79 -4.16 14.54 4.83
CA TYR A 79 -3.63 15.70 5.51
C TYR A 79 -2.71 16.51 4.59
N SER A 80 -2.89 17.82 4.57
CA SER A 80 -1.96 18.77 3.95
C SER A 80 -0.98 19.28 4.99
N VAL A 81 0.26 19.47 4.60
CA VAL A 81 1.34 20.01 5.45
C VAL A 81 1.96 21.21 4.77
N GLU A 82 2.04 22.32 5.50
CA GLU A 82 2.80 23.50 5.10
C GLU A 82 3.96 23.71 6.08
N VAL A 83 5.17 23.87 5.55
CA VAL A 83 6.36 24.19 6.33
C VAL A 83 6.88 25.54 5.86
N THR A 84 6.95 26.52 6.78
CA THR A 84 7.53 27.83 6.55
C THR A 84 8.86 27.94 7.28
N VAL A 85 9.91 28.37 6.59
CA VAL A 85 11.28 28.46 7.11
C VAL A 85 11.82 29.88 6.92
N ALA A 86 12.53 30.38 7.94
CA ALA A 86 13.32 31.61 7.83
C ALA A 86 14.82 31.28 7.97
N ASP A 87 15.66 32.05 7.22
CA ASP A 87 17.11 31.92 7.30
C ASP A 87 17.78 33.11 8.04
N ASN A 88 19.09 33.05 8.16
CA ASN A 88 19.92 34.08 8.81
C ASN A 88 20.09 35.37 7.97
N HIS A 89 19.66 35.36 6.71
CA HIS A 89 19.68 36.55 5.82
C HIS A 89 18.31 37.25 5.81
N GLY A 90 17.30 36.68 6.51
CA GLY A 90 15.94 37.24 6.59
C GLY A 90 15.01 36.79 5.48
N ASN A 91 15.42 35.84 4.66
CA ASN A 91 14.53 35.21 3.68
C ASN A 91 13.54 34.30 4.40
N VAL A 92 12.31 34.25 3.87
CA VAL A 92 11.24 33.35 4.34
C VAL A 92 10.63 32.68 3.14
N GLU A 93 10.56 31.35 3.20
CA GLU A 93 10.00 30.48 2.15
C GLU A 93 9.13 29.40 2.74
N SER A 94 8.20 28.89 1.95
CA SER A 94 7.35 27.77 2.34
C SER A 94 7.43 26.63 1.33
N VAL A 95 7.20 25.40 1.83
CA VAL A 95 7.01 24.21 1.02
C VAL A 95 5.75 23.48 1.50
N GLU A 96 4.99 22.96 0.54
CA GLU A 96 3.80 22.17 0.80
C GLU A 96 4.05 20.69 0.49
N GLY A 97 3.34 19.83 1.19
CA GLY A 97 3.27 18.42 0.94
C GLY A 97 2.02 17.81 1.58
N SER A 98 1.92 16.52 1.51
CA SER A 98 0.75 15.82 2.06
C SER A 98 1.12 14.43 2.58
N PHE A 99 0.21 13.83 3.32
CA PHE A 99 0.21 12.41 3.62
C PHE A 99 -1.23 11.92 3.83
N GLU A 100 -1.44 10.64 3.62
CA GLU A 100 -2.70 9.99 3.96
C GLU A 100 -2.42 8.88 4.97
N THR A 101 -3.19 8.83 6.05
CA THR A 101 -3.10 7.74 7.02
C THR A 101 -3.79 6.49 6.48
N GLY A 102 -3.33 5.32 6.90
CA GLY A 102 -3.96 4.03 6.62
C GLY A 102 -4.83 3.54 7.79
N ILE A 103 -5.13 2.26 7.80
CA ILE A 103 -5.83 1.57 8.87
C ILE A 103 -4.86 1.42 10.05
N PHE A 104 -5.16 2.05 11.18
CA PHE A 104 -4.31 1.98 12.38
C PHE A 104 -4.47 0.67 13.16
N ASN A 105 -5.59 -0.01 13.01
CA ASN A 105 -5.87 -1.26 13.70
C ASN A 105 -6.18 -2.36 12.66
N GLN A 106 -5.24 -3.26 12.46
CA GLN A 106 -5.33 -4.34 11.47
C GLN A 106 -6.52 -5.28 11.69
N THR A 107 -7.11 -5.31 12.89
CA THR A 107 -8.33 -6.09 13.14
C THR A 107 -9.57 -5.51 12.46
N GLU A 108 -9.51 -4.28 11.97
CA GLU A 108 -10.59 -3.61 11.23
C GLU A 108 -10.72 -4.10 9.79
N PHE A 109 -9.67 -4.72 9.21
CA PHE A 109 -9.78 -5.36 7.91
C PHE A 109 -10.90 -6.40 7.88
N LYS A 110 -11.75 -6.34 6.86
CA LYS A 110 -12.82 -7.32 6.61
C LYS A 110 -12.35 -8.49 5.76
N ALA A 111 -11.35 -8.24 4.91
CA ALA A 111 -10.77 -9.25 4.04
C ALA A 111 -10.32 -10.50 4.80
N GLN A 112 -10.41 -11.63 4.12
CA GLN A 112 -9.93 -12.93 4.57
C GLN A 112 -8.77 -13.36 3.67
N MET A 113 -7.81 -14.10 4.22
CA MET A 113 -6.81 -14.77 3.41
C MET A 113 -7.49 -15.92 2.65
N ILE A 114 -7.47 -15.86 1.33
CA ILE A 114 -8.06 -16.87 0.46
C ILE A 114 -6.97 -17.66 -0.28
N THR A 115 -7.22 -18.94 -0.48
CA THR A 115 -6.40 -19.84 -1.30
C THR A 115 -7.31 -20.68 -2.20
N SER A 116 -6.75 -21.53 -3.04
CA SER A 116 -7.51 -22.45 -3.89
C SER A 116 -7.60 -23.85 -3.27
N ASP A 117 -8.56 -24.65 -3.74
CA ASP A 117 -8.65 -26.10 -3.49
C ASP A 117 -7.80 -26.92 -4.47
N PHE A 118 -6.91 -26.29 -5.23
CA PHE A 118 -5.98 -27.00 -6.09
C PHE A 118 -5.04 -27.90 -5.29
N SER A 119 -4.56 -28.96 -5.93
CA SER A 119 -3.52 -29.81 -5.35
C SER A 119 -2.29 -28.99 -4.95
N GLU A 120 -1.63 -29.38 -3.86
CA GLU A 120 -0.35 -28.76 -3.46
C GLU A 120 0.75 -28.90 -4.54
N ASP A 121 0.62 -29.92 -5.40
CA ASP A 121 1.51 -30.14 -6.55
C ASP A 121 1.16 -29.29 -7.78
N GLU A 122 0.04 -28.52 -7.74
CA GLU A 122 -0.27 -27.60 -8.83
C GLU A 122 0.81 -26.50 -8.91
N THR A 123 1.38 -26.37 -10.10
CA THR A 123 2.47 -25.41 -10.36
C THR A 123 1.98 -24.11 -11.01
N ALA A 124 0.81 -24.15 -11.68
CA ALA A 124 0.24 -22.96 -12.30
C ALA A 124 -0.19 -21.92 -11.24
N CYS A 125 0.11 -20.67 -11.51
CA CYS A 125 -0.26 -19.59 -10.60
C CYS A 125 -1.78 -19.47 -10.50
N PRO A 126 -2.36 -19.48 -9.27
CA PRO A 126 -3.76 -19.19 -9.08
C PRO A 126 -4.04 -17.72 -9.38
N ILE A 127 -5.18 -17.47 -10.01
CA ILE A 127 -5.74 -16.14 -10.27
C ILE A 127 -7.06 -16.07 -9.49
N PHE A 128 -7.09 -15.22 -8.47
CA PHE A 128 -8.28 -14.93 -7.68
C PHE A 128 -8.98 -13.73 -8.30
N GLY A 129 -10.27 -13.84 -8.60
CA GLY A 129 -11.01 -12.80 -9.29
C GLY A 129 -12.39 -12.54 -8.73
N LYS A 130 -12.86 -11.31 -8.88
CA LYS A 130 -14.22 -10.88 -8.53
C LYS A 130 -14.69 -9.79 -9.47
N THR A 131 -15.95 -9.87 -9.87
CA THR A 131 -16.66 -8.75 -10.52
C THR A 131 -17.54 -8.04 -9.52
N PHE A 132 -17.65 -6.72 -9.64
CA PHE A 132 -18.50 -5.88 -8.79
C PHE A 132 -18.90 -4.62 -9.54
N ALA A 133 -20.03 -4.02 -9.15
CA ALA A 133 -20.54 -2.79 -9.71
C ALA A 133 -20.35 -1.62 -8.75
N ILE A 134 -20.10 -0.44 -9.30
CA ILE A 134 -20.05 0.86 -8.59
C ILE A 134 -21.13 1.74 -9.21
N ASP A 135 -22.16 2.08 -8.44
CA ASP A 135 -23.34 2.82 -8.92
C ASP A 135 -23.34 4.31 -8.53
N LYS A 136 -22.30 4.75 -7.84
CA LYS A 136 -22.14 6.12 -7.35
C LYS A 136 -20.84 6.75 -7.82
N LYS A 137 -20.80 8.07 -7.81
CA LYS A 137 -19.57 8.79 -8.14
C LYS A 137 -18.51 8.62 -7.06
N VAL A 138 -17.36 8.06 -7.45
CA VAL A 138 -16.24 7.81 -6.57
C VAL A 138 -15.49 9.11 -6.28
N LYS A 139 -15.23 9.38 -5.00
CA LYS A 139 -14.35 10.46 -4.52
C LYS A 139 -12.93 9.94 -4.35
N LYS A 140 -12.79 8.77 -3.75
CA LYS A 140 -11.49 8.17 -3.42
C LYS A 140 -11.61 6.65 -3.34
N ALA A 141 -10.62 5.92 -3.87
CA ALA A 141 -10.54 4.48 -3.72
C ALA A 141 -9.12 4.03 -3.36
N ARG A 142 -8.99 3.17 -2.35
CA ARG A 142 -7.73 2.60 -1.88
C ARG A 142 -7.81 1.09 -1.84
N LEU A 143 -6.88 0.44 -2.56
CA LEU A 143 -6.73 -1.00 -2.54
C LEU A 143 -5.58 -1.38 -1.61
N TYR A 144 -5.91 -2.13 -0.57
CA TYR A 144 -4.96 -2.80 0.32
C TYR A 144 -4.77 -4.22 -0.20
N ALA A 145 -3.54 -4.64 -0.46
CA ALA A 145 -3.27 -5.96 -0.99
C ALA A 145 -2.01 -6.61 -0.43
N THR A 146 -2.07 -7.91 -0.23
CA THR A 146 -0.93 -8.76 0.11
C THR A 146 -1.17 -10.20 -0.34
N ALA A 147 -0.15 -11.05 -0.21
CA ALA A 147 -0.24 -12.46 -0.59
C ALA A 147 0.68 -13.36 0.24
N HIS A 148 0.29 -14.61 0.36
CA HIS A 148 1.20 -15.71 0.64
C HIS A 148 1.84 -16.16 -0.69
N GLY A 149 2.88 -15.46 -1.09
CA GLY A 149 3.56 -15.58 -2.38
C GLY A 149 4.07 -14.24 -2.87
N VAL A 150 4.23 -14.08 -4.17
CA VAL A 150 4.36 -12.78 -4.86
C VAL A 150 3.12 -12.56 -5.70
N TYR A 151 2.63 -11.31 -5.77
CA TYR A 151 1.37 -11.05 -6.45
C TYR A 151 1.45 -9.89 -7.44
N GLU A 152 0.58 -9.93 -8.42
CA GLU A 152 0.19 -8.80 -9.24
C GLU A 152 -1.33 -8.66 -9.21
N VAL A 153 -1.81 -7.41 -9.15
CA VAL A 153 -3.24 -7.11 -9.24
C VAL A 153 -3.52 -6.44 -10.58
N THR A 154 -4.60 -6.84 -11.22
CA THR A 154 -5.21 -6.10 -12.32
C THR A 154 -6.61 -5.63 -11.92
N LEU A 155 -6.96 -4.41 -12.30
CA LEU A 155 -8.28 -3.84 -12.17
C LEU A 155 -8.73 -3.37 -13.56
N ASN A 156 -9.84 -3.92 -14.06
CA ASN A 156 -10.34 -3.65 -15.41
C ASN A 156 -9.28 -3.89 -16.51
N GLY A 157 -8.47 -4.94 -16.33
CA GLY A 157 -7.38 -5.30 -17.26
C GLY A 157 -6.15 -4.42 -17.20
N GLN A 158 -6.10 -3.43 -16.31
CA GLN A 158 -4.93 -2.58 -16.08
C GLN A 158 -4.17 -3.03 -14.84
N THR A 159 -2.84 -3.07 -14.91
CA THR A 159 -2.00 -3.39 -13.75
C THR A 159 -2.14 -2.29 -12.68
N VAL A 160 -2.32 -2.71 -11.43
CA VAL A 160 -2.38 -1.81 -10.28
C VAL A 160 -0.98 -1.58 -9.72
N GLY A 161 -0.58 -0.30 -9.66
CA GLY A 161 0.71 0.11 -9.12
C GLY A 161 1.91 -0.32 -9.96
N ASP A 162 3.09 0.02 -9.47
CA ASP A 162 4.38 -0.25 -10.12
C ASP A 162 5.34 -1.05 -9.23
N TYR A 163 4.91 -1.44 -8.05
CA TYR A 163 5.71 -2.22 -7.10
C TYR A 163 5.90 -3.65 -7.61
N ARG A 164 7.15 -4.06 -7.82
CA ARG A 164 7.49 -5.39 -8.29
C ARG A 164 7.83 -6.33 -7.14
N MET A 165 7.50 -7.60 -7.31
CA MET A 165 7.72 -8.66 -6.31
C MET A 165 7.00 -8.37 -4.98
N ALA A 166 5.83 -7.72 -5.05
CA ALA A 166 4.97 -7.51 -3.89
C ALA A 166 4.52 -8.87 -3.28
N PRO A 167 4.34 -8.98 -1.98
CA PRO A 167 4.47 -7.97 -0.94
C PRO A 167 5.89 -7.79 -0.43
N GLY A 168 6.87 -8.52 -0.93
CA GLY A 168 8.24 -8.59 -0.42
C GLY A 168 8.44 -9.78 0.52
N TRP A 169 9.69 -10.00 0.92
CA TRP A 169 10.06 -11.10 1.82
C TRP A 169 10.09 -10.65 3.27
N THR A 170 9.29 -11.31 4.09
CA THR A 170 9.25 -11.12 5.54
C THR A 170 9.31 -12.46 6.25
N SER A 171 9.36 -12.47 7.57
CA SER A 171 9.12 -13.67 8.37
C SER A 171 7.61 -13.94 8.43
N TYR A 172 7.05 -14.60 7.42
CA TYR A 172 5.62 -14.77 7.21
C TYR A 172 4.84 -15.37 8.40
N HIS A 173 5.52 -16.08 9.31
CA HIS A 173 4.90 -16.55 10.55
C HIS A 173 4.63 -15.44 11.57
N ASN A 174 5.27 -14.28 11.42
CA ASN A 174 5.18 -13.17 12.37
C ASN A 174 4.70 -11.88 11.72
N ARG A 175 5.04 -11.65 10.43
CA ARG A 175 4.76 -10.40 9.74
C ARG A 175 4.48 -10.67 8.26
N LEU A 176 3.43 -10.03 7.75
CA LEU A 176 3.12 -9.99 6.33
C LEU A 176 2.96 -8.54 5.91
N GLN A 177 3.82 -8.10 5.01
CA GLN A 177 3.76 -6.75 4.45
C GLN A 177 2.59 -6.64 3.48
N TYR A 178 1.86 -5.53 3.53
CA TYR A 178 0.84 -5.19 2.53
C TYR A 178 1.17 -3.87 1.85
N GLN A 179 0.68 -3.70 0.64
CA GLN A 179 0.78 -2.46 -0.13
C GLN A 179 -0.58 -1.77 -0.19
N ILE A 180 -0.54 -0.45 -0.37
CA ILE A 180 -1.73 0.38 -0.59
C ILE A 180 -1.58 1.07 -1.93
N TYR A 181 -2.63 1.00 -2.74
CA TYR A 181 -2.67 1.59 -4.06
C TYR A 181 -3.84 2.56 -4.18
N ASP A 182 -3.57 3.72 -4.79
CA ASP A 182 -4.64 4.59 -5.27
C ASP A 182 -5.18 4.03 -6.58
N VAL A 183 -6.42 3.61 -6.58
CA VAL A 183 -7.12 3.04 -7.74
C VAL A 183 -8.35 3.85 -8.15
N THR A 184 -8.44 5.09 -7.65
CA THR A 184 -9.60 5.96 -7.87
C THR A 184 -9.94 6.10 -9.35
N GLU A 185 -8.94 6.37 -10.19
CA GLU A 185 -9.13 6.59 -11.63
C GLU A 185 -9.28 5.30 -12.45
N GLN A 186 -9.07 4.13 -11.83
CA GLN A 186 -9.18 2.84 -12.50
C GLN A 186 -10.57 2.22 -12.36
N LEU A 187 -11.42 2.76 -11.48
CA LEU A 187 -12.79 2.26 -11.27
C LEU A 187 -13.72 2.74 -12.38
N ALA A 188 -14.65 1.85 -12.75
CA ALA A 188 -15.74 2.05 -13.69
C ALA A 188 -17.09 1.67 -13.05
N GLU A 189 -18.21 1.73 -13.81
CA GLU A 189 -19.50 1.24 -13.31
C GLU A 189 -19.47 -0.28 -13.08
N GLU A 190 -18.91 -1.04 -14.03
CA GLU A 190 -18.67 -2.48 -13.90
C GLU A 190 -17.18 -2.73 -13.80
N ASN A 191 -16.76 -3.51 -12.80
CA ASN A 191 -15.38 -3.74 -12.49
C ASN A 191 -15.04 -5.22 -12.39
N GLU A 192 -13.82 -5.56 -12.82
CA GLU A 192 -13.21 -6.86 -12.62
C GLU A 192 -11.84 -6.65 -11.94
N ILE A 193 -11.67 -7.23 -10.75
CA ILE A 193 -10.38 -7.31 -10.08
C ILE A 193 -9.85 -8.74 -10.19
N ALA A 194 -8.56 -8.90 -10.51
CA ALA A 194 -7.90 -10.18 -10.51
C ALA A 194 -6.54 -10.08 -9.82
N ILE A 195 -6.21 -11.08 -8.99
CA ILE A 195 -4.96 -11.19 -8.24
C ILE A 195 -4.27 -12.49 -8.65
N THR A 196 -3.18 -12.38 -9.40
CA THR A 196 -2.33 -13.51 -9.76
C THR A 196 -1.26 -13.70 -8.70
N VAL A 197 -1.07 -14.92 -8.21
CA VAL A 197 -0.12 -15.19 -7.13
C VAL A 197 0.89 -16.26 -7.56
N GLY A 198 2.17 -15.88 -7.63
CA GLY A 198 3.31 -16.81 -7.81
C GLY A 198 3.83 -17.33 -6.47
N ASN A 199 4.69 -18.34 -6.52
CA ASN A 199 5.24 -19.00 -5.32
C ASN A 199 6.00 -18.04 -4.40
N GLY A 200 6.77 -17.11 -4.96
CA GLY A 200 7.55 -16.14 -4.21
C GLY A 200 8.46 -16.80 -3.17
N TRP A 201 8.69 -16.08 -2.08
CA TRP A 201 9.46 -16.63 -0.94
C TRP A 201 8.61 -17.48 0.00
N TYR A 202 7.28 -17.45 -0.14
CA TYR A 202 6.36 -18.17 0.76
C TYR A 202 6.34 -19.67 0.48
N LYS A 203 6.02 -20.05 -0.75
CA LYS A 203 5.93 -21.46 -1.21
C LYS A 203 7.19 -21.87 -1.97
N GLY A 204 7.94 -20.92 -2.50
CA GLY A 204 9.04 -21.14 -3.42
C GLY A 204 10.27 -21.79 -2.80
N ILE A 205 11.22 -22.08 -3.68
CA ILE A 205 12.49 -22.74 -3.31
C ILE A 205 13.42 -21.72 -2.66
N LEU A 206 13.91 -22.00 -1.47
CA LEU A 206 14.82 -21.13 -0.73
C LEU A 206 16.09 -21.86 -0.30
N GLY A 207 17.17 -21.03 -0.19
CA GLY A 207 18.42 -21.44 0.41
C GLY A 207 19.24 -22.43 -0.40
N PHE A 208 20.40 -22.78 0.14
CA PHE A 208 21.40 -23.62 -0.53
C PHE A 208 20.91 -25.03 -0.85
N TYR A 209 20.04 -25.58 -0.01
CA TYR A 209 19.51 -26.93 -0.19
C TYR A 209 18.25 -26.99 -1.08
N CYS A 210 17.88 -25.88 -1.73
CA CYS A 210 16.72 -25.81 -2.65
C CYS A 210 15.44 -26.40 -2.04
N GLN A 211 15.11 -26.03 -0.81
CA GLN A 211 13.91 -26.54 -0.14
C GLN A 211 12.70 -25.66 -0.45
N PRO A 212 11.61 -26.20 -0.98
CA PRO A 212 10.34 -25.49 -1.17
C PRO A 212 9.54 -25.41 0.14
N ASN A 213 8.46 -24.63 0.11
CA ASN A 213 7.42 -24.61 1.14
C ASN A 213 7.90 -24.19 2.54
N GLN A 214 8.84 -23.24 2.62
CA GLN A 214 9.43 -22.82 3.90
C GLN A 214 8.39 -22.22 4.86
N TYR A 215 7.35 -21.59 4.33
CA TYR A 215 6.32 -20.91 5.11
C TYR A 215 4.93 -21.51 4.90
N GLY A 216 4.71 -22.21 3.78
CA GLY A 216 3.44 -22.86 3.47
C GLY A 216 3.41 -23.50 2.10
N THR A 217 2.40 -24.37 1.87
CA THR A 217 2.27 -25.20 0.68
C THR A 217 1.31 -24.63 -0.37
N GLN A 218 0.52 -23.62 -0.02
CA GLN A 218 -0.50 -23.04 -0.90
C GLN A 218 -0.36 -21.53 -0.97
N ALA A 219 -0.25 -21.01 -2.20
CA ALA A 219 -0.32 -19.58 -2.46
C ALA A 219 -1.70 -19.02 -2.07
N GLY A 220 -1.74 -17.80 -1.60
CA GLY A 220 -2.99 -17.16 -1.19
C GLY A 220 -2.98 -15.66 -1.40
N ALA A 221 -4.17 -15.06 -1.52
CA ALA A 221 -4.37 -13.64 -1.70
C ALA A 221 -5.19 -13.04 -0.55
N PHE A 222 -4.91 -11.79 -0.25
CA PHE A 222 -5.66 -10.96 0.69
C PHE A 222 -5.76 -9.56 0.08
N ALA A 223 -6.97 -9.09 -0.15
CA ALA A 223 -7.19 -7.75 -0.67
C ALA A 223 -8.48 -7.14 -0.12
N GLU A 224 -8.44 -5.82 0.08
CA GLU A 224 -9.57 -5.03 0.52
C GLU A 224 -9.56 -3.70 -0.22
N LEU A 225 -10.62 -3.41 -0.98
CA LEU A 225 -10.82 -2.17 -1.70
C LEU A 225 -11.80 -1.30 -0.92
N HIS A 226 -11.33 -0.16 -0.44
CA HIS A 226 -12.13 0.87 0.21
C HIS A 226 -12.52 1.93 -0.79
N VAL A 227 -13.81 2.13 -0.99
CA VAL A 227 -14.38 3.16 -1.87
C VAL A 227 -15.13 4.18 -1.05
N GLU A 228 -14.75 5.45 -1.19
CA GLU A 228 -15.47 6.60 -0.65
C GLU A 228 -16.15 7.34 -1.80
N TYR A 229 -17.44 7.58 -1.65
CA TYR A 229 -18.26 8.27 -2.64
C TYR A 229 -18.38 9.77 -2.35
N GLU A 230 -18.71 10.56 -3.38
CA GLU A 230 -18.93 12.02 -3.21
C GLU A 230 -20.05 12.36 -2.23
N ASP A 231 -21.03 11.46 -2.01
CA ASP A 231 -22.10 11.64 -1.03
C ASP A 231 -21.65 11.34 0.43
N GLY A 232 -20.37 10.98 0.63
CA GLY A 232 -19.78 10.62 1.91
C GLY A 232 -20.04 9.19 2.35
N SER A 233 -20.79 8.39 1.59
CA SER A 233 -20.95 6.97 1.88
C SER A 233 -19.69 6.19 1.54
N LYS A 234 -19.49 5.03 2.18
CA LYS A 234 -18.32 4.16 1.98
C LYS A 234 -18.76 2.74 1.67
N GLU A 235 -17.98 2.06 0.85
CA GLU A 235 -18.14 0.65 0.51
C GLU A 235 -16.81 -0.07 0.63
N VAL A 236 -16.86 -1.36 0.96
CA VAL A 236 -15.67 -2.20 1.06
C VAL A 236 -15.90 -3.49 0.28
N ILE A 237 -15.04 -3.75 -0.70
CA ILE A 237 -14.97 -5.00 -1.45
C ILE A 237 -13.74 -5.77 -0.94
N ALA A 238 -13.97 -6.93 -0.31
CA ALA A 238 -12.94 -7.70 0.37
C ALA A 238 -12.83 -9.11 -0.18
N THR A 239 -11.66 -9.73 -0.03
CA THR A 239 -11.48 -11.15 -0.31
C THR A 239 -12.25 -12.01 0.69
N ASP A 240 -13.06 -12.92 0.16
CA ASP A 240 -13.89 -13.88 0.88
C ASP A 240 -14.17 -15.12 0.01
N GLU A 241 -15.02 -16.03 0.50
CA GLU A 241 -15.44 -17.24 -0.19
C GLU A 241 -16.24 -17.01 -1.48
N THR A 242 -16.70 -15.79 -1.75
CA THR A 242 -17.46 -15.46 -2.96
C THR A 242 -16.59 -15.14 -4.17
N TRP A 243 -15.27 -15.05 -3.97
CA TRP A 243 -14.32 -14.90 -5.06
C TRP A 243 -14.21 -16.18 -5.88
N ALA A 244 -13.88 -16.04 -7.15
CA ALA A 244 -13.55 -17.17 -8.03
C ALA A 244 -12.03 -17.41 -8.04
N VAL A 245 -11.61 -18.63 -8.36
CA VAL A 245 -10.20 -18.97 -8.58
C VAL A 245 -10.05 -19.85 -9.82
N LYS A 246 -9.05 -19.52 -10.65
CA LYS A 246 -8.67 -20.32 -11.83
C LYS A 246 -7.15 -20.26 -12.04
N THR A 247 -6.62 -21.16 -12.87
CA THR A 247 -5.26 -21.02 -13.41
C THR A 247 -5.27 -20.15 -14.67
N GLY A 248 -4.09 -19.70 -15.12
CA GLY A 248 -3.92 -18.87 -16.30
C GLY A 248 -2.73 -19.30 -17.15
N GLU A 249 -2.19 -18.37 -17.91
CA GLU A 249 -1.04 -18.58 -18.79
C GLU A 249 0.26 -18.86 -18.03
N ILE A 250 0.41 -18.33 -16.81
CA ILE A 250 1.60 -18.54 -15.98
C ILE A 250 1.50 -19.93 -15.34
N ARG A 251 2.22 -20.90 -15.95
CA ARG A 251 2.20 -22.31 -15.53
C ARG A 251 3.17 -22.64 -14.40
N TYR A 252 4.11 -21.73 -14.13
CA TYR A 252 5.10 -21.82 -13.06
C TYR A 252 5.71 -20.44 -12.83
N SER A 253 5.91 -20.06 -11.58
CA SER A 253 6.59 -18.80 -11.21
C SER A 253 7.39 -19.00 -9.93
N GLU A 254 8.69 -18.73 -10.00
CA GLU A 254 9.67 -18.97 -8.95
C GLU A 254 10.75 -17.88 -8.95
N ILE A 255 11.19 -17.47 -7.76
CA ILE A 255 12.23 -16.42 -7.62
C ILE A 255 13.56 -16.84 -8.29
N TYR A 256 14.00 -18.08 -8.07
CA TYR A 256 15.29 -18.55 -8.57
C TYR A 256 15.21 -19.26 -9.91
N MET A 257 14.05 -19.84 -10.24
CA MET A 257 13.88 -20.67 -11.44
C MET A 257 13.17 -19.94 -12.57
N GLY A 258 12.66 -18.73 -12.33
CA GLY A 258 11.96 -17.93 -13.32
C GLY A 258 10.51 -18.38 -13.54
N GLU A 259 10.00 -18.12 -14.74
CA GLU A 259 8.61 -18.36 -15.10
C GLU A 259 8.48 -19.23 -16.34
N THR A 260 7.41 -20.00 -16.39
CA THR A 260 6.95 -20.71 -17.58
C THR A 260 5.58 -20.15 -17.95
N ILE A 261 5.48 -19.55 -19.14
CA ILE A 261 4.26 -18.95 -19.65
C ILE A 261 3.83 -19.74 -20.90
N ASP A 262 2.58 -20.17 -20.95
CA ASP A 262 1.94 -20.80 -22.09
C ASP A 262 0.85 -19.87 -22.63
N THR A 263 1.12 -19.24 -23.76
CA THR A 263 0.21 -18.26 -24.40
C THR A 263 -0.64 -18.89 -25.51
N ASP A 264 -0.31 -20.10 -25.95
CA ASP A 264 -0.97 -20.68 -27.13
C ASP A 264 -2.29 -21.37 -26.79
N ALA A 265 -2.31 -22.20 -25.77
CA ALA A 265 -3.52 -22.88 -25.31
C ALA A 265 -3.34 -23.40 -23.88
N PRO A 266 -3.25 -22.51 -22.88
CA PRO A 266 -3.06 -22.94 -21.51
C PRO A 266 -4.25 -23.78 -21.03
N GLU A 267 -3.99 -24.89 -20.35
CA GLU A 267 -5.02 -25.65 -19.66
C GLU A 267 -5.54 -24.83 -18.47
N ILE A 268 -6.70 -24.23 -18.62
CA ILE A 268 -7.34 -23.48 -17.53
C ILE A 268 -8.06 -24.46 -16.61
N LYS A 269 -7.68 -24.48 -15.33
CA LYS A 269 -8.38 -25.18 -14.27
C LYS A 269 -9.17 -24.18 -13.46
N GLU A 270 -10.44 -24.44 -13.26
CA GLU A 270 -11.30 -23.72 -12.32
C GLU A 270 -11.32 -24.49 -10.99
N GLY A 271 -11.30 -23.75 -9.89
CA GLY A 271 -11.31 -24.31 -8.54
C GLY A 271 -12.28 -23.55 -7.63
N LYS A 272 -12.25 -23.92 -6.36
CA LYS A 272 -13.00 -23.23 -5.31
C LYS A 272 -12.04 -22.44 -4.43
N VAL A 273 -12.48 -21.25 -4.05
CA VAL A 273 -11.81 -20.47 -3.02
C VAL A 273 -12.00 -21.14 -1.66
N VAL A 274 -10.92 -21.21 -0.89
CA VAL A 274 -10.88 -21.70 0.48
C VAL A 274 -10.37 -20.60 1.37
N VAL A 275 -11.13 -20.24 2.39
CA VAL A 275 -10.69 -19.27 3.41
C VAL A 275 -9.72 -19.94 4.38
N LYS A 276 -8.59 -19.28 4.64
CA LYS A 276 -7.58 -19.72 5.61
C LYS A 276 -7.64 -18.88 6.87
N GLU A 277 -7.41 -19.51 8.01
CA GLU A 277 -7.11 -18.75 9.22
C GLU A 277 -5.85 -17.89 9.00
N PHE A 278 -5.97 -16.64 9.39
CA PHE A 278 -4.91 -15.66 9.21
C PHE A 278 -4.91 -14.64 10.36
N ASP A 279 -3.76 -14.46 10.99
CA ASP A 279 -3.61 -13.45 12.03
C ASP A 279 -3.39 -12.06 11.39
N LYS A 280 -4.44 -11.25 11.35
CA LYS A 280 -4.41 -9.90 10.81
C LYS A 280 -3.46 -8.97 11.58
N LEU A 281 -3.15 -9.26 12.84
CA LEU A 281 -2.16 -8.48 13.61
C LEU A 281 -0.73 -8.62 13.04
N SER A 282 -0.49 -9.65 12.21
CA SER A 282 0.78 -9.80 11.49
C SER A 282 0.95 -8.82 10.34
N LEU A 283 -0.13 -8.16 9.87
CA LEU A 283 -0.09 -7.21 8.76
C LEU A 283 0.67 -5.94 9.12
N ILE A 284 1.62 -5.57 8.27
CA ILE A 284 2.40 -4.34 8.38
C ILE A 284 2.42 -3.60 7.04
N HIS A 285 2.41 -2.27 7.11
CA HIS A 285 2.67 -1.40 5.96
C HIS A 285 4.00 -0.67 6.18
N ILE A 286 4.87 -0.68 5.16
CA ILE A 286 6.21 -0.08 5.21
C ILE A 286 6.35 0.91 4.07
#